data_344d8eb30191db01c2b2bd6c03e74507
#
_entry.id   344d8eb30191db01c2b2bd6c03e74507
#
_cell.length_a   1.000
_cell.length_b   1.000
_cell.length_c   1.000
_cell.angle_alpha   90.00
_cell.angle_beta   90.00
_cell.angle_gamma   90.00
#
_symmetry.space_group_name_H-M   'P 1'
#
loop_
_entity.id
_entity.type
_entity.pdbx_description
1 polymer ?
#
loop_
_entity_poly.entity_id
_entity_poly.type
_entity_poly.pdbx_seq_one_letter_code
_entity_poly.pdbx_strand_id
1 'polypeptide(L)'
;MPNGPLTIFQVSGRAMSAQLVRMNTTASNLANAGSVASSAETAYRTIKPVFRTSFDKASGMSTVDVESVVSAGDAPTKRYDPTNPIADKDGNVWESNVDETRELVDMMETARGYQNNVEVMQTAKSLIVDTLKLGKA
;
A
#
# COMPACT_ATOMS: atom_id res chain seq x y z
N MET A 1 17.37 21.80 6.33
CA MET A 1 16.19 21.75 5.43
C MET A 1 15.22 22.83 5.87
N PRO A 2 14.74 23.74 5.01
CA PRO A 2 13.80 24.76 5.41
C PRO A 2 12.47 24.09 5.79
N ASN A 3 12.13 24.10 7.07
CA ASN A 3 10.83 23.71 7.57
C ASN A 3 9.81 24.83 7.33
N GLY A 4 9.51 25.10 6.06
CA GLY A 4 8.34 25.91 5.73
C GLY A 4 7.04 25.14 6.03
N PRO A 5 5.90 25.83 6.17
CA PRO A 5 4.62 25.19 6.36
C PRO A 5 4.33 24.23 5.22
N LEU A 6 3.68 23.10 5.52
CA LEU A 6 3.29 22.11 4.53
C LEU A 6 2.40 22.74 3.46
N THR A 7 2.59 22.32 2.23
CA THR A 7 1.75 22.71 1.09
C THR A 7 0.84 21.59 0.69
N ILE A 8 -0.26 21.88 -0.02
CA ILE A 8 -1.18 20.88 -0.57
C ILE A 8 -0.46 19.87 -1.48
N PHE A 9 0.58 20.31 -2.21
CA PHE A 9 1.39 19.45 -3.05
C PHE A 9 2.21 18.43 -2.24
N GLN A 10 2.78 18.87 -1.11
CA GLN A 10 3.52 17.97 -0.22
C GLN A 10 2.59 16.96 0.45
N VAL A 11 1.41 17.39 0.89
CA VAL A 11 0.40 16.51 1.48
C VAL A 11 -0.07 15.46 0.47
N SER A 12 -0.47 15.90 -0.73
CA SER A 12 -0.92 15.00 -1.80
C SER A 12 0.21 14.08 -2.29
N GLY A 13 1.43 14.59 -2.40
CA GLY A 13 2.60 13.80 -2.80
C GLY A 13 2.92 12.68 -1.80
N ARG A 14 2.85 12.95 -0.50
CA ARG A 14 3.03 11.92 0.55
C ARG A 14 1.89 10.91 0.53
N ALA A 15 0.65 11.37 0.37
CA ALA A 15 -0.50 10.48 0.24
C ALA A 15 -0.37 9.56 -0.99
N MET A 16 0.06 10.07 -2.15
CA MET A 16 0.32 9.26 -3.33
C MET A 16 1.43 8.25 -3.10
N SER A 17 2.52 8.65 -2.45
CA SER A 17 3.61 7.73 -2.09
C SER A 17 3.12 6.59 -1.18
N ALA A 18 2.30 6.89 -0.19
CA ALA A 18 1.69 5.91 0.69
C ALA A 18 0.79 4.93 -0.09
N GLN A 19 -0.01 5.43 -1.04
CA GLN A 19 -0.83 4.57 -1.90
C GLN A 19 0.00 3.69 -2.84
N LEU A 20 1.13 4.18 -3.36
CA LEU A 20 2.03 3.36 -4.17
C LEU A 20 2.63 2.20 -3.35
N VAL A 21 3.04 2.44 -2.11
CA VAL A 21 3.52 1.36 -1.23
C VAL A 21 2.41 0.34 -0.97
N ARG A 22 1.17 0.80 -0.69
CA ARG A 22 0.02 -0.08 -0.52
C ARG A 22 -0.25 -0.90 -1.78
N MET A 23 -0.20 -0.29 -2.96
CA MET A 23 -0.39 -0.98 -4.24
C MET A 23 0.68 -2.05 -4.48
N ASN A 24 1.94 -1.73 -4.18
CA ASN A 24 3.05 -2.67 -4.33
C ASN A 24 2.92 -3.87 -3.36
N THR A 25 2.53 -3.64 -2.10
CA THR A 25 2.30 -4.74 -1.15
C THR A 25 1.12 -5.62 -1.57
N THR A 26 0.03 -5.03 -2.03
CA THR A 26 -1.13 -5.76 -2.55
C THR A 26 -0.78 -6.55 -3.81
N ALA A 27 -0.02 -5.97 -4.74
CA ALA A 27 0.47 -6.69 -5.92
C ALA A 27 1.37 -7.88 -5.55
N SER A 28 2.23 -7.69 -4.56
CA SER A 28 3.08 -8.76 -4.01
C SER A 28 2.25 -9.89 -3.38
N ASN A 29 1.22 -9.54 -2.62
CA ASN A 29 0.28 -10.49 -2.04
C ASN A 29 -0.45 -11.28 -3.12
N LEU A 30 -1.00 -10.61 -4.13
CA LEU A 30 -1.69 -11.27 -5.26
C LEU A 30 -0.78 -12.21 -6.03
N ALA A 31 0.46 -11.80 -6.29
CA ALA A 31 1.44 -12.64 -6.98
C ALA A 31 1.77 -13.93 -6.19
N ASN A 32 1.57 -13.93 -4.88
CA ASN A 32 1.85 -15.06 -3.99
C ASN A 32 0.59 -15.71 -3.39
N ALA A 33 -0.61 -15.37 -3.87
CA ALA A 33 -1.87 -15.85 -3.31
C ALA A 33 -2.02 -17.38 -3.36
N GLY A 34 -1.53 -18.02 -4.41
CA GLY A 34 -1.57 -19.49 -4.54
C GLY A 34 -0.24 -20.17 -4.25
N SER A 35 0.73 -19.45 -3.69
CA SER A 35 2.05 -20.04 -3.44
C SER A 35 2.01 -21.04 -2.29
N VAL A 36 2.82 -22.09 -2.43
CA VAL A 36 3.00 -23.14 -1.42
C VAL A 36 4.47 -23.25 -1.02
N ALA A 37 4.73 -23.73 0.18
CA ALA A 37 6.06 -23.95 0.72
C ALA A 37 6.15 -25.29 1.44
N SER A 38 7.38 -25.74 1.73
CA SER A 38 7.65 -26.97 2.46
C SER A 38 7.43 -26.85 3.98
N SER A 39 7.32 -25.63 4.50
CA SER A 39 7.09 -25.38 5.94
C SER A 39 6.29 -24.11 6.16
N ALA A 40 5.68 -23.99 7.34
CA ALA A 40 4.94 -22.80 7.77
C ALA A 40 5.82 -21.54 7.86
N GLU A 41 7.11 -21.71 8.18
CA GLU A 41 8.07 -20.62 8.33
C GLU A 41 8.47 -20.02 6.99
N THR A 42 8.51 -20.86 5.92
CA THR A 42 8.91 -20.46 4.58
C THR A 42 7.71 -20.07 3.70
N ALA A 43 6.49 -20.40 4.12
CA ALA A 43 5.29 -20.04 3.40
C ALA A 43 5.08 -18.52 3.39
N TYR A 44 4.64 -18.01 2.23
CA TYR A 44 4.36 -16.58 2.08
C TYR A 44 3.26 -16.14 3.04
N ARG A 45 3.48 -15.01 3.67
CA ARG A 45 2.49 -14.34 4.53
C ARG A 45 2.12 -13.00 3.94
N THR A 46 0.83 -12.69 3.97
CA THR A 46 0.31 -11.39 3.57
C THR A 46 1.12 -10.27 4.22
N ILE A 47 1.55 -9.31 3.44
CA ILE A 47 2.24 -8.11 3.93
C ILE A 47 1.32 -6.90 3.83
N LYS A 48 1.39 -6.02 4.83
CA LYS A 48 0.59 -4.77 4.86
C LYS A 48 1.43 -3.60 5.32
N PRO A 49 1.25 -2.41 4.70
CA PRO A 49 1.91 -1.20 5.17
C PRO A 49 1.24 -0.71 6.46
N VAL A 50 2.05 -0.22 7.38
CA VAL A 50 1.62 0.52 8.56
C VAL A 50 1.81 2.00 8.27
N PHE A 51 0.74 2.78 8.41
CA PHE A 51 0.76 4.21 8.17
C PHE A 51 0.83 4.98 9.48
N ARG A 52 1.55 6.10 9.44
CA ARG A 52 1.62 7.06 10.53
C ARG A 52 1.14 8.42 10.02
N THR A 53 0.23 9.04 10.78
CA THR A 53 -0.20 10.40 10.54
C THR A 53 0.70 11.37 11.31
N SER A 54 1.16 12.42 10.64
CA SER A 54 1.93 13.51 11.22
C SER A 54 1.19 14.83 11.02
N PHE A 55 0.94 15.55 12.13
CA PHE A 55 0.28 16.84 12.10
C PHE A 55 1.30 17.96 12.16
N ASP A 56 1.25 18.88 11.20
CA ASP A 56 2.08 20.09 11.18
C ASP A 56 1.30 21.29 11.72
N LYS A 57 1.71 21.76 12.88
CA LYS A 57 1.07 22.91 13.56
C LYS A 57 1.19 24.22 12.79
N ALA A 58 2.23 24.38 11.96
CA ALA A 58 2.48 25.63 11.24
C ALA A 58 1.52 25.82 10.06
N SER A 59 1.16 24.75 9.39
CA SER A 59 0.20 24.75 8.27
C SER A 59 -1.20 24.34 8.65
N GLY A 60 -1.41 23.73 9.84
CA GLY A 60 -2.67 23.12 10.25
C GLY A 60 -3.04 21.86 9.46
N MET A 61 -2.10 21.28 8.71
CA MET A 61 -2.34 20.12 7.85
C MET A 61 -1.76 18.84 8.45
N SER A 62 -2.40 17.71 8.11
CA SER A 62 -1.88 16.38 8.43
C SER A 62 -1.33 15.71 7.18
N THR A 63 -0.24 14.96 7.35
CA THR A 63 0.32 14.08 6.32
C THR A 63 0.26 12.63 6.76
N VAL A 64 0.34 11.73 5.79
CA VAL A 64 0.49 10.31 6.00
C VAL A 64 1.84 9.84 5.46
N ASP A 65 2.55 9.07 6.25
CA ASP A 65 3.81 8.44 5.89
C ASP A 65 3.73 6.93 6.14
N VAL A 66 4.47 6.14 5.38
CA VAL A 66 4.62 4.70 5.63
C VAL A 66 5.68 4.52 6.71
N GLU A 67 5.29 3.95 7.83
CA GLU A 67 6.20 3.66 8.93
C GLU A 67 6.96 2.35 8.72
N SER A 68 6.25 1.31 8.31
CA SER A 68 6.80 -0.03 8.08
C SER A 68 5.90 -0.86 7.18
N VAL A 69 6.41 -1.99 6.72
CA VAL A 69 5.63 -3.06 6.10
C VAL A 69 5.79 -4.29 6.97
N VAL A 70 4.68 -4.88 7.40
CA VAL A 70 4.64 -5.99 8.33
C VAL A 70 3.90 -7.18 7.76
N SER A 71 4.25 -8.39 8.19
CA SER A 71 3.45 -9.58 7.94
C SER A 71 2.15 -9.52 8.73
N ALA A 72 1.03 -9.84 8.08
CA ALA A 72 -0.31 -9.75 8.64
C ALA A 72 -1.13 -11.02 8.35
N GLY A 73 -2.31 -11.10 8.97
CA GLY A 73 -3.23 -12.21 8.78
C GLY A 73 -2.88 -13.45 9.59
N ASP A 74 -3.64 -14.50 9.36
CA ASP A 74 -3.51 -15.78 10.05
C ASP A 74 -2.23 -16.52 9.63
N ALA A 75 -1.94 -17.62 10.32
CA ALA A 75 -0.83 -18.49 9.95
C ALA A 75 -1.10 -19.17 8.58
N PRO A 76 -0.05 -19.50 7.80
CA PRO A 76 -0.20 -20.32 6.60
C PRO A 76 -0.94 -21.62 6.89
N THR A 77 -1.75 -22.06 5.95
CA THR A 77 -2.60 -23.24 6.11
C THR A 77 -1.90 -24.49 5.63
N LYS A 78 -1.92 -25.53 6.44
CA LYS A 78 -1.40 -26.85 6.07
C LYS A 78 -2.38 -27.58 5.15
N ARG A 79 -1.88 -28.08 4.00
CA ARG A 79 -2.63 -28.87 3.04
C ARG A 79 -1.92 -30.17 2.73
N TYR A 80 -2.66 -31.28 2.67
CA TYR A 80 -2.12 -32.56 2.25
C TYR A 80 -2.06 -32.64 0.72
N ASP A 81 -0.85 -32.74 0.18
CA ASP A 81 -0.57 -32.87 -1.25
C ASP A 81 0.73 -33.65 -1.48
N PRO A 82 0.69 -34.98 -1.35
CA PRO A 82 1.89 -35.82 -1.42
C PRO A 82 2.50 -35.89 -2.83
N THR A 83 1.78 -35.43 -3.86
CA THR A 83 2.29 -35.38 -5.23
C THR A 83 3.11 -34.14 -5.51
N ASN A 84 3.10 -33.17 -4.63
CA ASN A 84 3.83 -31.92 -4.77
C ASN A 84 5.33 -32.14 -4.53
N PRO A 85 6.22 -31.69 -5.44
CA PRO A 85 7.66 -31.90 -5.29
C PRO A 85 8.28 -31.31 -4.04
N ILE A 86 7.63 -30.31 -3.43
CA ILE A 86 8.09 -29.61 -2.21
C ILE A 86 7.36 -30.08 -0.95
N ALA A 87 6.54 -31.13 -1.04
CA ALA A 87 5.85 -31.69 0.11
C ALA A 87 6.86 -32.17 1.17
N ASP A 88 6.49 -32.01 2.44
CA ASP A 88 7.25 -32.53 3.56
C ASP A 88 7.24 -34.09 3.60
N LYS A 89 7.92 -34.68 4.57
CA LYS A 89 8.00 -36.15 4.70
C LYS A 89 6.64 -36.82 4.94
N ASP A 90 5.67 -36.04 5.42
CA ASP A 90 4.31 -36.50 5.71
C ASP A 90 3.35 -36.19 4.55
N GLY A 91 3.86 -35.67 3.43
CA GLY A 91 3.09 -35.32 2.23
C GLY A 91 2.30 -34.03 2.36
N ASN A 92 2.72 -33.08 3.19
CA ASN A 92 2.04 -31.82 3.37
C ASN A 92 2.80 -30.66 2.73
N VAL A 93 2.05 -29.67 2.29
CA VAL A 93 2.54 -28.33 1.88
C VAL A 93 1.84 -27.26 2.69
N TRP A 94 2.44 -26.10 2.74
CA TRP A 94 1.90 -24.93 3.46
C TRP A 94 1.52 -23.85 2.46
N GLU A 95 0.24 -23.48 2.44
CA GLU A 95 -0.31 -22.46 1.56
C GLU A 95 -0.17 -21.08 2.18
N SER A 96 0.02 -20.07 1.33
CA SER A 96 -0.01 -18.68 1.75
C SER A 96 -1.36 -18.34 2.40
N ASN A 97 -1.36 -17.38 3.33
CA ASN A 97 -2.57 -16.87 3.98
C ASN A 97 -3.22 -15.71 3.21
N VAL A 98 -2.91 -15.53 1.94
CA VAL A 98 -3.43 -14.44 1.12
C VAL A 98 -4.87 -14.72 0.71
N ASP A 99 -5.77 -13.79 1.00
CA ASP A 99 -7.13 -13.76 0.46
C ASP A 99 -7.13 -12.93 -0.84
N GLU A 100 -7.13 -13.62 -1.97
CA GLU A 100 -7.06 -13.03 -3.29
C GLU A 100 -8.19 -12.02 -3.55
N THR A 101 -9.42 -12.36 -3.14
CA THR A 101 -10.59 -11.49 -3.35
C THR A 101 -10.45 -10.17 -2.58
N ARG A 102 -9.99 -10.26 -1.34
CA ARG A 102 -9.73 -9.09 -0.50
C ARG A 102 -8.62 -8.22 -1.07
N GLU A 103 -7.52 -8.83 -1.52
CA GLU A 103 -6.41 -8.09 -2.12
C GLU A 103 -6.80 -7.40 -3.43
N LEU A 104 -7.67 -8.01 -4.26
CA LEU A 104 -8.22 -7.36 -5.45
C LEU A 104 -9.05 -6.12 -5.11
N VAL A 105 -9.91 -6.20 -4.09
CA VAL A 105 -10.67 -5.04 -3.61
C VAL A 105 -9.73 -3.95 -3.08
N ASP A 106 -8.75 -4.32 -2.27
CA ASP A 106 -7.73 -3.39 -1.75
C ASP A 106 -6.95 -2.70 -2.88
N MET A 107 -6.64 -3.43 -3.96
CA MET A 107 -5.99 -2.88 -5.16
C MET A 107 -6.87 -1.81 -5.82
N MET A 108 -8.14 -2.10 -6.01
CA MET A 108 -9.08 -1.16 -6.64
C MET A 108 -9.28 0.11 -5.80
N GLU A 109 -9.41 -0.02 -4.48
CA GLU A 109 -9.52 1.11 -3.57
C GLU A 109 -8.25 1.97 -3.58
N THR A 110 -7.10 1.32 -3.56
CA THR A 110 -5.80 1.99 -3.59
C THR A 110 -5.60 2.76 -4.88
N ALA A 111 -5.96 2.18 -6.03
CA ALA A 111 -5.89 2.84 -7.32
C ALA A 111 -6.78 4.08 -7.38
N ARG A 112 -8.01 4.00 -6.84
CA ARG A 112 -8.92 5.16 -6.73
C ARG A 112 -8.34 6.24 -5.82
N GLY A 113 -7.80 5.86 -4.66
CA GLY A 113 -7.16 6.79 -3.73
C GLY A 113 -5.98 7.53 -4.38
N TYR A 114 -5.16 6.83 -5.17
CA TYR A 114 -4.09 7.44 -5.94
C TYR A 114 -4.61 8.43 -6.97
N GLN A 115 -5.61 8.05 -7.77
CA GLN A 115 -6.23 8.92 -8.77
C GLN A 115 -6.83 10.18 -8.15
N ASN A 116 -7.53 10.07 -7.03
CA ASN A 116 -8.09 11.22 -6.31
C ASN A 116 -6.99 12.23 -5.91
N ASN A 117 -5.84 11.74 -5.42
CA ASN A 117 -4.73 12.62 -5.08
C ASN A 117 -4.12 13.30 -6.32
N VAL A 118 -4.07 12.64 -7.47
CA VAL A 118 -3.64 13.24 -8.74
C VAL A 118 -4.58 14.37 -9.13
N GLU A 119 -5.89 14.18 -9.04
CA GLU A 119 -6.91 15.20 -9.35
C GLU A 119 -6.80 16.41 -8.40
N VAL A 120 -6.58 16.18 -7.11
CA VAL A 120 -6.34 17.25 -6.13
C VAL A 120 -5.12 18.08 -6.52
N MET A 121 -4.02 17.43 -6.91
CA MET A 121 -2.81 18.14 -7.35
C MET A 121 -3.04 18.95 -8.62
N GLN A 122 -3.75 18.41 -9.59
CA GLN A 122 -4.08 19.10 -10.85
C GLN A 122 -4.96 20.32 -10.58
N THR A 123 -5.98 20.16 -9.75
CA THR A 123 -6.89 21.26 -9.36
C THR A 123 -6.11 22.36 -8.62
N ALA A 124 -5.27 22.00 -7.65
CA ALA A 124 -4.45 22.95 -6.93
C ALA A 124 -3.52 23.73 -7.86
N LYS A 125 -2.88 23.03 -8.81
CA LYS A 125 -2.04 23.67 -9.85
C LYS A 125 -2.85 24.66 -10.70
N SER A 126 -4.03 24.27 -11.17
CA SER A 126 -4.91 25.14 -11.98
C SER A 126 -5.28 26.41 -11.21
N LEU A 127 -5.73 26.27 -9.96
CA LEU A 127 -6.10 27.40 -9.13
C LEU A 127 -4.94 28.38 -8.90
N ILE A 128 -3.73 27.89 -8.69
CA ILE A 128 -2.55 28.74 -8.54
C ILE A 128 -2.25 29.48 -9.84
N VAL A 129 -2.30 28.80 -10.98
CA VAL A 129 -2.04 29.41 -12.28
C VAL A 129 -3.09 30.49 -12.59
N ASP A 130 -4.36 30.21 -12.31
CA ASP A 130 -5.44 31.17 -12.56
C ASP A 130 -5.36 32.38 -11.63
N THR A 131 -5.01 32.18 -10.37
CA THR A 131 -4.73 33.27 -9.42
C THR A 131 -3.57 34.16 -9.90
N LEU A 132 -2.51 33.55 -10.40
CA LEU A 132 -1.35 34.30 -10.95
C LEU A 132 -1.71 35.09 -12.20
N LYS A 133 -2.60 34.58 -13.06
CA LYS A 133 -3.11 35.30 -14.23
C LYS A 133 -3.94 36.51 -13.82
N LEU A 134 -4.82 36.37 -12.83
CA LEU A 134 -5.64 37.45 -12.30
C LEU A 134 -4.77 38.56 -11.63
N GLY A 135 -3.68 38.19 -10.98
CA GLY A 135 -2.75 39.13 -10.37
C GLY A 135 -1.86 39.91 -11.37
N LYS A 136 -1.89 39.51 -12.65
CA LYS A 136 -1.14 40.23 -13.74
C LYS A 136 -2.05 41.16 -14.58
N ALA A 137 -3.32 41.13 -14.33
CA ALA A 137 -4.29 42.04 -14.93
C ALA A 137 -4.47 43.28 -14.03
#